data_4a980091dac1bcbd3f81d0e12ef99014
#
_entry.id   4a980091dac1bcbd3f81d0e12ef99014
#
_cell.length_a   1.000
_cell.length_b   1.000
_cell.length_c   1.000
_cell.angle_alpha   90.00
_cell.angle_beta   90.00
_cell.angle_gamma   90.00
#
_symmetry.space_group_name_H-M   'P 1'
#
loop_
_entity.id
_entity.type
_entity.pdbx_description
1 polymer ?
#
loop_
_entity_poly.entity_id
_entity_poly.type
_entity_poly.pdbx_seq_one_letter_code
_entity_poly.pdbx_strand_id
1 'polypeptide(L)'
;MAGNNVIRMLDAKKVAYEAFEIPAEKLSALEVAEILKVPPELVFKTIVAKGDKAGIHILAVVPGPMSVDTKKLAAALNEKKVHIASLHEAEAMTGLKAGGISALALMNKGFQTVIDASARELEKIIISAGQRGLQVQLAPKDLADLVHARFADITAFLTTTEAVEK
;
A
#
# COMPACT_ATOMS: atom_id res chain seq x y z
N MET A 1 -1.19 -4.93 -20.42
CA MET A 1 -1.92 -4.23 -19.35
C MET A 1 -3.40 -4.16 -19.60
N ALA A 2 -3.79 -4.40 -20.82
CA ALA A 2 -5.19 -4.66 -21.11
C ALA A 2 -5.65 -5.81 -20.22
N GLY A 3 -6.75 -5.69 -19.54
CA GLY A 3 -7.25 -6.69 -18.62
C GLY A 3 -7.03 -6.40 -17.13
N ASN A 4 -6.14 -5.47 -16.78
CA ASN A 4 -5.96 -5.08 -15.39
C ASN A 4 -7.05 -4.09 -14.97
N ASN A 5 -7.81 -4.44 -13.93
CA ASN A 5 -8.93 -3.60 -13.48
C ASN A 5 -8.48 -2.25 -12.89
N VAL A 6 -7.32 -2.20 -12.24
CA VAL A 6 -6.80 -0.95 -11.69
C VAL A 6 -6.47 0.02 -12.82
N ILE A 7 -5.77 -0.45 -13.84
CA ILE A 7 -5.42 0.38 -14.99
C ILE A 7 -6.70 0.89 -15.69
N ARG A 8 -7.68 0.01 -15.90
CA ARG A 8 -8.95 0.41 -16.52
C ARG A 8 -9.68 1.47 -15.69
N MET A 9 -9.65 1.33 -14.38
CA MET A 9 -10.28 2.31 -13.48
C MET A 9 -9.57 3.66 -13.56
N LEU A 10 -8.24 3.67 -13.54
CA LEU A 10 -7.47 4.91 -13.64
C LEU A 10 -7.75 5.62 -14.98
N ASP A 11 -7.81 4.87 -16.07
CA ASP A 11 -8.13 5.41 -17.38
C ASP A 11 -9.56 5.99 -17.41
N ALA A 12 -10.52 5.25 -16.87
CA ALA A 12 -11.91 5.68 -16.84
C ALA A 12 -12.12 6.96 -16.02
N LYS A 13 -11.37 7.10 -14.94
CA LYS A 13 -11.44 8.29 -14.08
C LYS A 13 -10.50 9.41 -14.52
N LYS A 14 -9.76 9.20 -15.61
CA LYS A 14 -8.82 10.19 -16.17
C LYS A 14 -7.76 10.62 -15.15
N VAL A 15 -7.29 9.68 -14.34
CA VAL A 15 -6.22 9.92 -13.39
C VAL A 15 -4.88 9.76 -14.11
N ALA A 16 -3.98 10.72 -13.94
CA ALA A 16 -2.65 10.64 -14.52
C ALA A 16 -1.81 9.59 -13.79
N TYR A 17 -1.22 8.67 -14.51
CA TYR A 17 -0.38 7.63 -13.95
C TYR A 17 0.65 7.17 -14.97
N GLU A 18 1.66 6.44 -14.49
CA GLU A 18 2.60 5.72 -15.33
C GLU A 18 2.65 4.29 -14.82
N ALA A 19 2.57 3.31 -15.73
CA ALA A 19 2.60 1.90 -15.36
C ALA A 19 3.98 1.30 -15.65
N PHE A 20 4.43 0.42 -14.75
CA PHE A 20 5.70 -0.28 -14.89
C PHE A 20 5.47 -1.78 -14.80
N GLU A 21 5.96 -2.51 -15.79
CA GLU A 21 5.98 -3.97 -15.74
C GLU A 21 7.29 -4.42 -15.09
N ILE A 22 7.18 -5.34 -14.15
CA ILE A 22 8.32 -5.91 -13.42
C ILE A 22 8.13 -7.42 -13.38
N PRO A 23 9.14 -8.21 -12.94
CA PRO A 23 8.93 -9.66 -12.83
C PRO A 23 7.72 -9.99 -11.97
N ALA A 24 6.92 -10.96 -12.42
CA ALA A 24 5.69 -11.37 -11.74
C ALA A 24 6.00 -12.31 -10.57
N GLU A 25 6.72 -11.79 -9.59
CA GLU A 25 7.19 -12.52 -8.42
C GLU A 25 6.75 -11.81 -7.15
N LYS A 26 6.91 -12.50 -6.01
CA LYS A 26 6.68 -11.88 -4.71
C LYS A 26 7.87 -10.97 -4.38
N LEU A 27 7.77 -9.70 -4.74
CA LEU A 27 8.81 -8.71 -4.52
C LEU A 27 8.43 -7.76 -3.40
N SER A 28 9.39 -7.41 -2.56
CA SER A 28 9.22 -6.35 -1.55
C SER A 28 9.29 -4.99 -2.23
N ALA A 29 8.84 -3.95 -1.53
CA ALA A 29 8.95 -2.58 -2.04
C ALA A 29 10.40 -2.18 -2.29
N LEU A 30 11.33 -2.64 -1.44
CA LEU A 30 12.75 -2.35 -1.62
C LEU A 30 13.31 -3.01 -2.89
N GLU A 31 12.89 -4.24 -3.17
CA GLU A 31 13.27 -4.93 -4.40
C GLU A 31 12.69 -4.25 -5.63
N VAL A 32 11.45 -3.80 -5.55
CA VAL A 32 10.82 -3.04 -6.64
C VAL A 32 11.60 -1.75 -6.92
N ALA A 33 11.98 -1.02 -5.87
CA ALA A 33 12.77 0.20 -6.02
C ALA A 33 14.09 -0.07 -6.72
N GLU A 34 14.75 -1.18 -6.38
CA GLU A 34 16.01 -1.58 -7.00
C GLU A 34 15.83 -1.90 -8.48
N ILE A 35 14.77 -2.65 -8.82
CA ILE A 35 14.47 -3.01 -10.21
C ILE A 35 14.18 -1.77 -11.05
N LEU A 36 13.38 -0.85 -10.50
CA LEU A 36 13.00 0.37 -11.22
C LEU A 36 14.05 1.47 -11.14
N LYS A 37 15.10 1.27 -10.35
CA LYS A 37 16.19 2.23 -10.16
C LYS A 37 15.68 3.59 -9.67
N VAL A 38 14.81 3.54 -8.68
CA VAL A 38 14.25 4.74 -8.03
C VAL A 38 14.59 4.73 -6.54
N PRO A 39 14.56 5.90 -5.87
CA PRO A 39 14.75 5.93 -4.42
C PRO A 39 13.72 5.06 -3.72
N PRO A 40 14.12 4.23 -2.73
CA PRO A 40 13.17 3.34 -2.03
C PRO A 40 12.03 4.10 -1.35
N GLU A 41 12.25 5.35 -0.96
CA GLU A 41 11.25 6.19 -0.30
C GLU A 41 10.05 6.50 -1.20
N LEU A 42 10.19 6.33 -2.52
CA LEU A 42 9.12 6.56 -3.48
C LEU A 42 8.22 5.33 -3.66
N VAL A 43 8.70 4.14 -3.30
CA VAL A 43 7.93 2.91 -3.46
C VAL A 43 7.21 2.60 -2.15
N PHE A 44 5.88 2.70 -2.19
CA PHE A 44 5.04 2.45 -1.02
C PHE A 44 4.48 1.03 -1.10
N LYS A 45 4.28 0.45 0.07
CA LYS A 45 3.69 -0.88 0.23
C LYS A 45 2.37 -0.75 0.97
N THR A 46 1.44 -1.67 0.71
CA THR A 46 0.15 -1.71 1.37
C THR A 46 0.18 -2.82 2.41
N ILE A 47 0.10 -2.44 3.67
CA ILE A 47 0.11 -3.38 4.80
C ILE A 47 -1.32 -3.53 5.29
N VAL A 48 -1.77 -4.78 5.41
CA VAL A 48 -3.12 -5.10 5.87
C VAL A 48 -3.11 -5.21 7.39
N ALA A 49 -4.08 -4.57 8.02
CA ALA A 49 -4.23 -4.61 9.47
C ALA A 49 -5.70 -4.79 9.82
N LYS A 50 -5.96 -5.13 11.08
CA LYS A 50 -7.31 -5.30 11.59
C LYS A 50 -7.43 -4.66 12.97
N GLY A 51 -8.64 -4.18 13.29
CA GLY A 51 -8.92 -3.67 14.62
C GLY A 51 -9.26 -4.80 15.60
N ASP A 52 -9.42 -4.45 16.87
CA ASP A 52 -9.82 -5.40 17.91
C ASP A 52 -11.19 -6.00 17.63
N LYS A 53 -12.11 -5.17 17.13
CA LYS A 53 -13.47 -5.62 16.82
C LYS A 53 -13.49 -6.30 15.47
N ALA A 54 -14.31 -7.35 15.35
CA ALA A 54 -14.49 -8.05 14.09
C ALA A 54 -15.02 -7.08 13.03
N GLY A 55 -14.53 -7.25 11.80
CA GLY A 55 -14.98 -6.43 10.66
C GLY A 55 -14.24 -5.11 10.48
N ILE A 56 -13.31 -4.76 11.36
CA ILE A 56 -12.48 -3.56 11.19
C ILE A 56 -11.26 -3.94 10.36
N HIS A 57 -11.34 -3.67 9.07
CA HIS A 57 -10.29 -3.98 8.09
C HIS A 57 -9.58 -2.69 7.68
N ILE A 58 -8.26 -2.70 7.70
CA ILE A 58 -7.43 -1.51 7.56
C ILE A 58 -6.33 -1.75 6.52
N LEU A 59 -6.05 -0.71 5.72
CA LEU A 59 -4.90 -0.68 4.84
C LEU A 59 -4.00 0.49 5.25
N ALA A 60 -2.73 0.19 5.51
CA ALA A 60 -1.73 1.19 5.80
C ALA A 60 -0.75 1.25 4.61
N VAL A 61 -0.68 2.39 3.95
CA VAL A 61 0.17 2.60 2.78
C VAL A 61 1.39 3.39 3.24
N VAL A 62 2.56 2.74 3.24
CA VAL A 62 3.77 3.28 3.86
C VAL A 62 4.99 3.10 2.96
N PRO A 63 6.02 3.95 3.10
CA PRO A 63 7.25 3.81 2.31
C PRO A 63 7.93 2.47 2.57
N GLY A 64 8.54 1.90 1.54
CA GLY A 64 9.23 0.63 1.64
C GLY A 64 10.23 0.51 2.79
N PRO A 65 11.08 1.54 3.04
CA PRO A 65 12.07 1.47 4.13
C PRO A 65 11.50 1.55 5.54
N MET A 66 10.21 1.84 5.69
CA MET A 66 9.58 2.03 6.99
C MET A 66 8.68 0.86 7.36
N SER A 67 8.36 0.70 8.63
CA SER A 67 7.34 -0.25 9.09
C SER A 67 6.15 0.52 9.64
N VAL A 68 5.02 -0.17 9.76
CA VAL A 68 3.82 0.42 10.36
C VAL A 68 3.98 0.45 11.89
N ASP A 69 3.75 1.61 12.47
CA ASP A 69 3.65 1.76 13.92
C ASP A 69 2.17 1.56 14.28
N THR A 70 1.84 0.45 14.92
CA THR A 70 0.45 0.09 15.20
C THR A 70 -0.24 1.06 16.16
N LYS A 71 0.51 1.68 17.07
CA LYS A 71 -0.06 2.69 17.98
C LYS A 71 -0.43 3.95 17.24
N LYS A 72 0.45 4.41 16.35
CA LYS A 72 0.17 5.58 15.52
C LYS A 72 -1.00 5.31 14.57
N LEU A 73 -1.05 4.13 14.00
CA LEU A 73 -2.16 3.74 13.10
C LEU A 73 -3.48 3.69 13.85
N ALA A 74 -3.51 3.11 15.04
CA ALA A 74 -4.71 3.07 15.87
C ALA A 74 -5.19 4.49 16.20
N ALA A 75 -4.26 5.38 16.58
CA ALA A 75 -4.59 6.77 16.88
C ALA A 75 -5.18 7.48 15.66
N ALA A 76 -4.60 7.27 14.48
CA ALA A 76 -5.07 7.88 13.23
C ALA A 76 -6.50 7.48 12.89
N LEU A 77 -6.91 6.27 13.26
CA LEU A 77 -8.24 5.73 12.97
C LEU A 77 -9.19 5.82 14.15
N ASN A 78 -8.73 6.39 15.27
CA ASN A 78 -9.51 6.44 16.50
C ASN A 78 -9.94 5.04 16.96
N GLU A 79 -9.05 4.06 16.77
CA GLU A 79 -9.24 2.69 17.22
C GLU A 79 -8.49 2.48 18.51
N LYS A 80 -9.01 1.62 19.37
CA LYS A 80 -8.37 1.30 20.64
C LYS A 80 -7.06 0.54 20.40
N LYS A 81 -7.07 -0.42 19.48
CA LYS A 81 -5.93 -1.27 19.18
C LYS A 81 -6.02 -1.80 17.76
N VAL A 82 -4.89 -1.88 17.07
CA VAL A 82 -4.82 -2.52 15.75
C VAL A 82 -3.72 -3.56 15.73
N HIS A 83 -3.90 -4.56 14.86
CA HIS A 83 -2.98 -5.68 14.70
C HIS A 83 -2.62 -5.81 13.23
N ILE A 84 -1.33 -6.02 12.95
CA ILE A 84 -0.90 -6.30 11.58
C ILE A 84 -1.33 -7.73 11.23
N ALA A 85 -1.98 -7.88 10.08
CA ALA A 85 -2.35 -9.20 9.59
C ALA A 85 -1.10 -9.96 9.14
N SER A 86 -1.07 -11.28 9.37
CA SER A 86 -0.05 -12.13 8.77
C SER A 86 -0.24 -12.13 7.25
N LEU A 87 0.77 -12.59 6.49
CA LEU A 87 0.61 -12.69 5.03
C LEU A 87 -0.57 -13.58 4.66
N HIS A 88 -0.73 -14.70 5.37
CA HIS A 88 -1.86 -15.60 5.13
C HIS A 88 -3.20 -14.90 5.38
N GLU A 89 -3.32 -14.20 6.50
CA GLU A 89 -4.54 -13.44 6.81
C GLU A 89 -4.77 -12.34 5.77
N ALA A 90 -3.70 -11.62 5.39
CA ALA A 90 -3.82 -10.55 4.42
C ALA A 90 -4.33 -11.07 3.07
N GLU A 91 -3.82 -12.21 2.62
CA GLU A 91 -4.29 -12.82 1.37
C GLU A 91 -5.76 -13.24 1.48
N ALA A 92 -6.15 -13.80 2.62
CA ALA A 92 -7.55 -14.19 2.86
C ALA A 92 -8.48 -12.98 2.91
N MET A 93 -8.07 -11.90 3.57
CA MET A 93 -8.89 -10.69 3.71
C MET A 93 -9.04 -9.93 2.40
N THR A 94 -8.03 -9.93 1.56
CA THR A 94 -8.00 -9.11 0.34
C THR A 94 -8.35 -9.89 -0.93
N GLY A 95 -8.14 -11.20 -0.94
CA GLY A 95 -8.24 -11.99 -2.16
C GLY A 95 -7.08 -11.78 -3.12
N LEU A 96 -6.04 -11.06 -2.69
CA LEU A 96 -4.86 -10.75 -3.50
C LEU A 96 -3.66 -11.50 -2.95
N LYS A 97 -2.65 -11.72 -3.80
CA LYS A 97 -1.42 -12.39 -3.40
C LYS A 97 -0.39 -11.41 -2.86
N ALA A 98 0.42 -11.85 -1.91
CA ALA A 98 1.56 -11.05 -1.43
C ALA A 98 2.41 -10.61 -2.62
N GLY A 99 2.85 -9.35 -2.61
CA GLY A 99 3.52 -8.73 -3.74
C GLY A 99 2.57 -8.03 -4.71
N GLY A 100 1.27 -8.32 -4.62
CA GLY A 100 0.25 -7.69 -5.45
C GLY A 100 -0.88 -7.04 -4.66
N ILE A 101 -0.73 -6.89 -3.35
CA ILE A 101 -1.76 -6.23 -2.53
C ILE A 101 -1.72 -4.73 -2.81
N SER A 102 -2.87 -4.15 -3.10
CA SER A 102 -2.98 -2.75 -3.53
C SER A 102 -4.24 -2.12 -2.98
N ALA A 103 -4.09 -0.91 -2.43
CA ALA A 103 -5.23 -0.12 -2.00
C ALA A 103 -6.17 0.19 -3.17
N LEU A 104 -5.61 0.40 -4.38
CA LEU A 104 -6.42 0.67 -5.57
C LEU A 104 -7.31 -0.53 -5.96
N ALA A 105 -6.77 -1.74 -5.83
CA ALA A 105 -7.53 -2.94 -6.14
C ALA A 105 -8.61 -3.23 -5.10
N LEU A 106 -8.51 -2.63 -3.93
CA LEU A 106 -9.42 -2.85 -2.82
C LEU A 106 -10.41 -1.70 -2.60
N MET A 107 -10.52 -0.79 -3.55
CA MET A 107 -11.50 0.30 -3.50
C MET A 107 -12.90 -0.27 -3.29
N ASN A 108 -13.65 0.36 -2.39
CA ASN A 108 -15.05 -0.03 -2.09
C ASN A 108 -15.20 -1.46 -1.55
N LYS A 109 -14.14 -2.02 -0.97
CA LYS A 109 -14.16 -3.35 -0.37
C LYS A 109 -14.27 -3.33 1.16
N GLY A 110 -14.55 -2.17 1.73
CA GLY A 110 -14.75 -2.04 3.17
C GLY A 110 -13.50 -1.83 4.00
N PHE A 111 -12.39 -1.47 3.38
CA PHE A 111 -11.15 -1.16 4.10
C PHE A 111 -11.08 0.32 4.43
N GLN A 112 -10.61 0.61 5.65
CA GLN A 112 -10.23 1.97 6.02
C GLN A 112 -8.76 2.16 5.64
N THR A 113 -8.46 3.17 4.86
CA THR A 113 -7.10 3.37 4.33
C THR A 113 -6.46 4.62 4.91
N VAL A 114 -5.21 4.46 5.36
CA VAL A 114 -4.37 5.56 5.83
C VAL A 114 -3.07 5.53 5.04
N ILE A 115 -2.67 6.67 4.51
CA ILE A 115 -1.41 6.82 3.79
C ILE A 115 -0.46 7.59 4.70
N ASP A 116 0.77 7.10 4.84
CA ASP A 116 1.74 7.79 5.68
C ASP A 116 1.94 9.23 5.22
N ALA A 117 2.00 10.14 6.19
CA ALA A 117 2.10 11.58 5.92
C ALA A 117 3.31 11.96 5.07
N SER A 118 4.37 11.15 5.06
CA SER A 118 5.55 11.41 4.22
C SER A 118 5.20 11.50 2.74
N ALA A 119 4.11 10.86 2.31
CA ALA A 119 3.67 10.92 0.91
C ALA A 119 3.30 12.34 0.48
N ARG A 120 2.87 13.18 1.39
CA ARG A 120 2.50 14.57 1.07
C ARG A 120 3.68 15.38 0.54
N GLU A 121 4.89 14.99 0.89
CA GLU A 121 6.11 15.69 0.48
C GLU A 121 6.59 15.25 -0.91
N LEU A 122 5.90 14.28 -1.52
CA LEU A 122 6.31 13.70 -2.79
C LEU A 122 5.32 14.06 -3.88
N GLU A 123 5.82 14.31 -5.09
CA GLU A 123 4.96 14.55 -6.25
C GLU A 123 4.29 13.27 -6.72
N LYS A 124 5.01 12.16 -6.64
CA LYS A 124 4.56 10.86 -7.12
C LYS A 124 5.03 9.77 -6.20
N ILE A 125 4.21 8.73 -6.07
CA ILE A 125 4.59 7.50 -5.37
C ILE A 125 4.30 6.31 -6.28
N ILE A 126 4.98 5.21 -6.02
CA ILE A 126 4.83 3.97 -6.80
C ILE A 126 4.21 2.92 -5.89
N ILE A 127 3.16 2.29 -6.37
CA ILE A 127 2.44 1.26 -5.61
C ILE A 127 2.07 0.10 -6.53
N SER A 128 1.75 -1.05 -5.91
CA SER A 128 1.24 -2.20 -6.66
C SER A 128 -0.10 -1.88 -7.32
N ALA A 129 -0.31 -2.42 -8.51
CA ALA A 129 -1.56 -2.30 -9.24
C ALA A 129 -2.51 -3.49 -9.02
N GLY A 130 -2.33 -4.23 -7.93
CA GLY A 130 -3.23 -5.32 -7.55
C GLY A 130 -2.85 -6.70 -8.07
N GLN A 131 -1.71 -6.80 -8.73
CA GLN A 131 -1.17 -8.09 -9.18
C GLN A 131 0.34 -8.04 -9.16
N ARG A 132 0.97 -9.20 -9.01
CA ARG A 132 2.42 -9.30 -9.16
C ARG A 132 2.79 -8.92 -10.58
N GLY A 133 3.88 -8.20 -10.74
CA GLY A 133 4.37 -7.84 -12.07
C GLY A 133 3.92 -6.47 -12.57
N LEU A 134 3.10 -5.76 -11.84
CA LEU A 134 2.60 -4.46 -12.29
C LEU A 134 2.58 -3.43 -11.16
N GLN A 135 3.23 -2.30 -11.40
CA GLN A 135 3.26 -1.16 -10.48
C GLN A 135 2.71 0.06 -11.20
N VAL A 136 2.16 0.99 -10.46
CA VAL A 136 1.72 2.28 -11.01
C VAL A 136 2.31 3.42 -10.20
N GLN A 137 2.66 4.49 -10.89
CA GLN A 137 3.13 5.74 -10.29
C GLN A 137 2.04 6.79 -10.46
N LEU A 138 1.66 7.43 -9.36
CA LEU A 138 0.63 8.46 -9.41
C LEU A 138 0.84 9.45 -8.27
N ALA A 139 0.13 10.58 -8.34
CA ALA A 139 0.18 11.58 -7.28
C ALA A 139 -0.48 11.03 -6.00
N PRO A 140 0.14 11.23 -4.83
CA PRO A 140 -0.43 10.77 -3.56
C PRO A 140 -1.84 11.30 -3.30
N LYS A 141 -2.10 12.54 -3.69
CA LYS A 141 -3.43 13.13 -3.53
C LYS A 141 -4.47 12.38 -4.34
N ASP A 142 -4.13 11.97 -5.56
CA ASP A 142 -5.05 11.22 -6.40
C ASP A 142 -5.36 9.85 -5.77
N LEU A 143 -4.33 9.19 -5.24
CA LEU A 143 -4.55 7.94 -4.52
C LEU A 143 -5.49 8.14 -3.33
N ALA A 144 -5.22 9.17 -2.51
CA ALA A 144 -6.05 9.45 -1.35
C ALA A 144 -7.51 9.70 -1.72
N ASP A 145 -7.74 10.47 -2.79
CA ASP A 145 -9.10 10.76 -3.25
C ASP A 145 -9.80 9.49 -3.75
N LEU A 146 -9.09 8.64 -4.50
CA LEU A 146 -9.66 7.41 -5.04
C LEU A 146 -10.09 6.43 -3.96
N VAL A 147 -9.27 6.25 -2.92
CA VAL A 147 -9.52 5.25 -1.88
C VAL A 147 -10.11 5.85 -0.60
N HIS A 148 -10.43 7.14 -0.61
CA HIS A 148 -10.96 7.86 0.55
C HIS A 148 -10.05 7.76 1.76
N ALA A 149 -8.74 7.86 1.52
CA ALA A 149 -7.74 7.75 2.57
C ALA A 149 -7.49 9.09 3.26
N ARG A 150 -6.99 9.01 4.47
CA ARG A 150 -6.43 10.17 5.17
C ARG A 150 -4.91 10.01 5.23
N PHE A 151 -4.21 11.11 5.37
CA PHE A 151 -2.78 11.11 5.61
C PHE A 151 -2.54 11.25 7.11
N ALA A 152 -1.61 10.48 7.64
CA ALA A 152 -1.22 10.57 9.03
C ALA A 152 0.16 9.95 9.21
N ASP A 153 0.88 10.39 10.25
CA ASP A 153 2.14 9.75 10.62
C ASP A 153 1.83 8.39 11.23
N ILE A 154 2.18 7.32 10.52
CA ILE A 154 1.86 5.95 10.93
C ILE A 154 3.07 5.02 10.84
N THR A 155 4.28 5.56 10.73
CA THR A 155 5.47 4.75 10.51
C THR A 155 6.49 4.83 11.63
N ALA A 156 7.32 3.80 11.67
CA ALA A 156 8.53 3.73 12.46
C ALA A 156 9.64 3.15 11.58
N PHE A 157 10.89 3.34 11.97
CA PHE A 157 12.01 2.76 11.23
C PHE A 157 11.99 1.23 11.36
N LEU A 158 12.40 0.55 10.28
CA LEU A 158 12.57 -0.90 10.33
C LEU A 158 13.67 -1.27 11.32
N THR A 159 13.43 -2.33 12.09
CA THR A 159 14.48 -2.94 12.91
C THR A 159 15.36 -3.78 11.99
N THR A 160 16.56 -4.15 12.47
CA THR A 160 17.45 -5.04 11.73
C THR A 160 16.74 -6.37 11.40
N THR A 161 15.99 -6.91 12.36
CA THR A 161 15.24 -8.16 12.17
C THR A 161 14.19 -8.01 11.08
N GLU A 162 13.42 -6.94 11.10
CA GLU A 162 12.39 -6.67 10.08
C GLU A 162 13.02 -6.51 8.70
N ALA A 163 14.15 -5.84 8.60
CA ALA A 163 14.85 -5.65 7.34
C ALA A 163 15.31 -6.98 6.74
N VAL A 164 15.78 -7.90 7.57
CA VAL A 164 16.22 -9.22 7.12
C VAL A 164 15.04 -10.07 6.66
N GLU A 165 13.91 -9.99 7.35
CA GLU A 165 12.71 -10.78 7.04
C GLU A 165 11.97 -10.29 5.80
N LYS A 166 12.22 -9.10 5.39
CA LYS A 166 11.59 -8.52 4.19
C LYS A 166 12.43 -8.74 2.95
#